data_0ba5eab552f10239234aa0fcdbe8ebfa
#
_entry.id   0ba5eab552f10239234aa0fcdbe8ebfa
#
_cell.length_a   1.000
_cell.length_b   1.000
_cell.length_c   1.000
_cell.angle_alpha   90.00
_cell.angle_beta   90.00
_cell.angle_gamma   90.00
#
_symmetry.space_group_name_H-M   'P 1'
#
loop_
_entity.id
_entity.type
_entity.pdbx_description
1 polymer ?
#
loop_
_entity_poly.entity_id
_entity_poly.type
_entity_poly.pdbx_seq_one_letter_code
_entity_poly.pdbx_strand_id
1 'polypeptide(L)'
;MREEISARSEEIKRARVNSIYIGGGTPSQLPVEYLQSIFHSIEQVTPIEEGAEVTIECNPDDITEEFLQGMRLTPVNRVSLGVQTMNDELLSLLHRRHKSADVPRVVAMLREAGYHNISLELMYGSPGQTMQMWQYH
;
A
#
# COMPACT_ATOMS: atom_id res chain seq x y z
N MET A 1 3.07 13.86 10.90
CA MET A 1 1.90 12.96 11.03
C MET A 1 1.53 12.66 12.49
N ARG A 2 2.39 12.07 13.33
CA ARG A 2 2.05 11.79 14.76
C ARG A 2 1.67 13.05 15.53
N GLU A 3 2.42 14.12 15.39
CA GLU A 3 2.11 15.43 15.99
C GLU A 3 0.78 15.99 15.48
N GLU A 4 0.43 15.78 14.22
CA GLU A 4 -0.83 16.21 13.65
C GLU A 4 -2.01 15.38 14.21
N ILE A 5 -1.86 14.07 14.35
CA ILE A 5 -2.86 13.22 15.00
C ILE A 5 -3.12 13.73 16.44
N SER A 6 -2.06 14.01 17.18
CA SER A 6 -2.16 14.57 18.52
C SER A 6 -2.84 15.95 18.55
N ALA A 7 -2.45 16.85 17.64
CA ALA A 7 -3.01 18.20 17.55
C ALA A 7 -4.50 18.21 17.20
N ARG A 8 -4.95 17.21 16.40
CA ARG A 8 -6.36 17.05 16.00
C ARG A 8 -7.13 16.04 16.85
N SER A 9 -6.59 15.64 17.98
CA SER A 9 -7.17 14.58 18.80
C SER A 9 -8.63 14.85 19.22
N GLU A 10 -8.98 16.09 19.55
CA GLU A 10 -10.35 16.46 19.95
C GLU A 10 -11.36 16.35 18.80
N GLU A 11 -10.90 16.54 17.57
CA GLU A 11 -11.71 16.35 16.37
C GLU A 11 -11.88 14.86 16.06
N ILE A 12 -10.77 14.11 16.09
CA ILE A 12 -10.73 12.68 15.78
C ILE A 12 -11.52 11.83 16.80
N LYS A 13 -11.44 12.14 18.09
CA LYS A 13 -12.20 11.45 19.16
C LYS A 13 -13.72 11.41 18.94
N ARG A 14 -14.25 12.36 18.19
CA ARG A 14 -15.69 12.46 17.88
C ARG A 14 -16.07 11.71 16.62
N ALA A 15 -15.09 11.28 15.85
CA ALA A 15 -15.28 10.53 14.60
C ALA A 15 -15.27 9.02 14.86
N ARG A 16 -15.93 8.28 13.99
CA ARG A 16 -15.77 6.82 13.88
C ARG A 16 -14.83 6.55 12.74
N VAL A 17 -13.71 5.88 13.02
CA VAL A 17 -12.72 5.53 12.00
C VAL A 17 -13.13 4.21 11.35
N ASN A 18 -13.80 4.28 10.21
CA ASN A 18 -14.23 3.14 9.42
C ASN A 18 -13.31 2.88 8.21
N SER A 19 -12.37 3.77 7.93
CA SER A 19 -11.31 3.54 6.95
C SER A 19 -10.05 4.33 7.27
N ILE A 20 -8.90 3.73 6.94
CA ILE A 20 -7.59 4.39 6.98
C ILE A 20 -6.90 4.10 5.65
N TYR A 21 -6.36 5.12 5.03
CA TYR A 21 -5.57 4.99 3.80
C TYR A 21 -4.19 5.60 4.00
N ILE A 22 -3.16 4.77 3.89
CA ILE A 22 -1.76 5.20 3.97
C ILE A 22 -1.20 5.21 2.55
N GLY A 23 -1.06 6.41 2.02
CA GLY A 23 -0.61 6.66 0.66
C GLY A 23 0.25 7.91 0.56
N GLY A 24 0.66 8.22 -0.68
CA GLY A 24 1.51 9.36 -0.99
C GLY A 24 3.00 9.06 -0.80
N GLY A 25 3.80 9.38 -1.80
CA GLY A 25 5.19 8.91 -1.87
C GLY A 25 5.24 7.38 -2.01
N THR A 26 5.89 6.70 -1.08
CA THR A 26 5.96 5.23 -1.08
C THR A 26 5.95 4.71 0.35
N PRO A 27 4.77 4.48 0.95
CA PRO A 27 4.67 4.04 2.34
C PRO A 27 5.41 2.73 2.64
N SER A 28 5.48 1.82 1.67
CA SER A 28 6.20 0.54 1.80
C SER A 28 7.71 0.65 1.95
N GLN A 29 8.30 1.82 1.68
CA GLN A 29 9.72 2.09 1.92
C GLN A 29 10.01 2.55 3.34
N LEU A 30 8.99 2.86 4.13
CA LEU A 30 9.19 3.20 5.53
C LEU A 30 9.52 1.93 6.32
N PRO A 31 10.46 2.02 7.29
CA PRO A 31 10.59 0.97 8.27
C PRO A 31 9.24 0.69 8.93
N VAL A 32 8.92 -0.58 9.07
CA VAL A 32 7.59 -1.02 9.51
C VAL A 32 7.23 -0.51 10.92
N GLU A 33 8.23 -0.26 11.75
CA GLU A 33 8.08 0.31 13.09
C GLU A 33 7.46 1.72 13.05
N TYR A 34 7.73 2.50 11.98
CA TYR A 34 7.09 3.80 11.80
C TYR A 34 5.61 3.65 11.47
N LEU A 35 5.24 2.68 10.63
CA LEU A 35 3.85 2.36 10.34
C LEU A 35 3.12 1.93 11.61
N GLN A 36 3.69 1.01 12.39
CA GLN A 36 3.15 0.57 13.67
C GLN A 36 2.95 1.75 14.63
N SER A 37 3.94 2.65 14.70
CA SER A 37 3.87 3.82 15.57
C SER A 37 2.78 4.83 15.13
N ILE A 38 2.45 4.90 13.84
CA ILE A 38 1.35 5.72 13.31
C ILE A 38 0.02 5.10 13.76
N PHE A 39 -0.18 3.81 13.56
CA PHE A 39 -1.40 3.11 13.99
C PHE A 39 -1.60 3.21 15.49
N HIS A 40 -0.55 2.97 16.27
CA HIS A 40 -0.61 3.15 17.73
C HIS A 40 -1.04 4.58 18.11
N SER A 41 -0.52 5.61 17.40
CA SER A 41 -0.92 7.00 17.66
C SER A 41 -2.39 7.27 17.34
N ILE A 42 -2.95 6.60 16.32
CA ILE A 42 -4.38 6.68 16.00
C ILE A 42 -5.20 6.02 17.09
N GLU A 43 -4.84 4.81 17.50
CA GLU A 43 -5.56 4.02 18.53
C GLU A 43 -5.57 4.69 19.90
N GLN A 44 -4.54 5.49 20.22
CA GLN A 44 -4.51 6.29 21.46
C GLN A 44 -5.57 7.42 21.45
N VAL A 45 -6.01 7.85 20.27
CA VAL A 45 -6.99 8.94 20.14
C VAL A 45 -8.39 8.39 19.92
N THR A 46 -8.55 7.38 19.08
CA THR A 46 -9.85 6.78 18.74
C THR A 46 -9.67 5.32 18.32
N PRO A 47 -10.58 4.43 18.70
CA PRO A 47 -10.52 3.05 18.24
C PRO A 47 -10.77 2.98 16.73
N ILE A 48 -10.05 2.08 16.07
CA ILE A 48 -10.35 1.67 14.70
C ILE A 48 -11.55 0.73 14.78
N GLU A 49 -12.63 1.02 14.06
CA GLU A 49 -13.87 0.24 14.07
C GLU A 49 -13.60 -1.20 13.60
N GLU A 50 -14.30 -2.15 14.18
CA GLU A 50 -14.28 -3.53 13.69
C GLU A 50 -14.78 -3.58 12.23
N GLY A 51 -13.99 -4.19 11.34
CA GLY A 51 -14.27 -4.23 9.90
C GLY A 51 -13.86 -2.97 9.12
N ALA A 52 -13.18 -2.00 9.76
CA ALA A 52 -12.60 -0.85 9.07
C ALA A 52 -11.65 -1.31 7.95
N GLU A 53 -11.73 -0.67 6.79
CA GLU A 53 -10.76 -0.88 5.71
C GLU A 53 -9.48 -0.10 6.02
N VAL A 54 -8.37 -0.80 6.18
CA VAL A 54 -7.05 -0.20 6.40
C VAL A 54 -6.15 -0.54 5.23
N THR A 55 -5.95 0.43 4.37
CA THR A 55 -5.19 0.30 3.11
C THR A 55 -3.79 0.89 3.24
N ILE A 56 -2.81 0.21 2.63
CA ILE A 56 -1.47 0.74 2.39
C ILE A 56 -1.11 0.64 0.92
N GLU A 57 -0.49 1.70 0.38
CA GLU A 57 0.15 1.67 -0.93
C GLU A 57 1.53 1.02 -0.84
N CYS A 58 1.81 0.09 -1.75
CA CYS A 58 3.08 -0.62 -1.81
C CYS A 58 3.64 -0.66 -3.24
N ASN A 59 4.97 -0.64 -3.35
CA ASN A 59 5.61 -1.06 -4.59
C ASN A 59 5.88 -2.57 -4.57
N PRO A 60 5.84 -3.26 -5.73
CA PRO A 60 6.15 -4.68 -5.80
C PRO A 60 7.51 -5.06 -5.20
N ASP A 61 8.54 -4.21 -5.39
CA ASP A 61 9.90 -4.47 -4.90
C ASP A 61 10.03 -4.42 -3.38
N ASP A 62 9.13 -3.72 -2.70
CA ASP A 62 9.19 -3.52 -1.25
C ASP A 62 8.50 -4.68 -0.50
N ILE A 63 7.78 -5.56 -1.23
CA ILE A 63 7.12 -6.73 -0.65
C ILE A 63 8.16 -7.83 -0.41
N THR A 64 8.71 -7.82 0.78
CA THR A 64 9.65 -8.83 1.29
C THR A 64 9.02 -9.61 2.44
N GLU A 65 9.61 -10.76 2.77
CA GLU A 65 9.19 -11.56 3.93
C GLU A 65 9.24 -10.73 5.23
N GLU A 66 10.31 -9.95 5.41
CA GLU A 66 10.50 -9.08 6.57
C GLU A 66 9.42 -8.01 6.65
N PHE A 67 9.12 -7.33 5.53
CA PHE A 67 8.05 -6.35 5.45
C PHE A 67 6.70 -6.97 5.80
N LEU A 68 6.39 -8.14 5.24
CA LEU A 68 5.13 -8.86 5.50
C LEU A 68 5.01 -9.31 6.96
N GLN A 69 6.10 -9.76 7.60
CA GLN A 69 6.09 -10.10 9.02
C GLN A 69 5.76 -8.87 9.89
N GLY A 70 6.37 -7.74 9.60
CA GLY A 70 6.08 -6.51 10.32
C GLY A 70 4.67 -5.97 10.08
N MET A 71 4.17 -6.10 8.85
CA MET A 71 2.82 -5.71 8.47
C MET A 71 1.73 -6.49 9.22
N ARG A 72 1.96 -7.76 9.57
CA ARG A 72 1.03 -8.58 10.39
C ARG A 72 0.79 -8.00 11.78
N LEU A 73 1.67 -7.12 12.25
CA LEU A 73 1.54 -6.42 13.55
C LEU A 73 0.83 -5.07 13.42
N THR A 74 0.20 -4.82 12.27
CA THR A 74 -0.58 -3.62 11.98
C THR A 74 -2.02 -4.01 11.68
N PRO A 75 -2.99 -3.08 11.76
CA PRO A 75 -4.37 -3.35 11.38
C PRO A 75 -4.61 -3.38 9.86
N VAL A 76 -3.57 -3.27 9.03
CA VAL A 76 -3.70 -3.27 7.57
C VAL A 76 -4.36 -4.57 7.09
N ASN A 77 -5.42 -4.41 6.28
CA ASN A 77 -6.18 -5.54 5.71
C ASN A 77 -6.39 -5.41 4.19
N ARG A 78 -5.89 -4.33 3.58
CA ARG A 78 -5.93 -4.10 2.15
C ARG A 78 -4.60 -3.54 1.63
N VAL A 79 -4.14 -4.05 0.49
CA VAL A 79 -2.91 -3.58 -0.17
C VAL A 79 -3.25 -3.01 -1.54
N SER A 80 -2.82 -1.77 -1.83
CA SER A 80 -2.82 -1.19 -3.17
C SER A 80 -1.42 -1.30 -3.75
N LEU A 81 -1.25 -2.12 -4.79
CA LEU A 81 0.05 -2.45 -5.36
C LEU A 81 0.31 -1.65 -6.63
N GLY A 82 1.29 -0.77 -6.61
CA GLY A 82 1.68 0.09 -7.71
C GLY A 82 2.43 -0.66 -8.82
N VAL A 83 1.73 -1.45 -9.63
CA VAL A 83 2.28 -2.22 -10.75
C VAL A 83 2.64 -1.30 -11.91
N GLN A 84 1.83 -0.30 -12.18
CA GLN A 84 1.93 0.71 -13.23
C GLN A 84 1.71 0.16 -14.64
N THR A 85 2.42 -0.88 -15.05
CA THR A 85 2.29 -1.53 -16.35
C THR A 85 2.87 -2.95 -16.32
N MET A 86 2.39 -3.82 -17.20
CA MET A 86 2.97 -5.16 -17.42
C MET A 86 3.98 -5.16 -18.59
N ASN A 87 4.37 -4.00 -19.10
CA ASN A 87 5.38 -3.86 -20.15
C ASN A 87 6.72 -3.42 -19.55
N ASP A 88 7.76 -4.25 -19.69
CA ASP A 88 9.07 -4.02 -19.06
C ASP A 88 9.81 -2.81 -19.64
N GLU A 89 9.57 -2.43 -20.91
CA GLU A 89 10.16 -1.23 -21.51
C GLU A 89 9.55 0.03 -20.86
N LEU A 90 8.23 0.04 -20.67
CA LEU A 90 7.56 1.15 -19.98
C LEU A 90 7.93 1.20 -18.50
N LEU A 91 8.08 0.03 -17.82
CA LEU A 91 8.57 -0.01 -16.44
C LEU A 91 9.96 0.64 -16.34
N SER A 92 10.85 0.33 -17.29
CA SER A 92 12.19 0.93 -17.36
C SER A 92 12.13 2.45 -17.58
N LEU A 93 11.25 2.90 -18.47
CA LEU A 93 11.04 4.33 -18.72
C LEU A 93 10.50 5.07 -17.46
N LEU A 94 9.65 4.41 -16.69
CA LEU A 94 9.12 4.91 -15.43
C LEU A 94 10.08 4.74 -14.25
N HIS A 95 11.31 4.29 -14.49
CA HIS A 95 12.33 4.02 -13.48
C HIS A 95 11.86 3.04 -12.39
N ARG A 96 11.00 2.08 -12.75
CA ARG A 96 10.55 1.03 -11.84
C ARG A 96 11.62 -0.05 -11.70
N ARG A 97 11.81 -0.55 -10.49
CA ARG A 97 12.82 -1.57 -10.18
C ARG A 97 12.31 -2.98 -10.48
N HIS A 98 11.01 -3.23 -10.29
CA HIS A 98 10.38 -4.51 -10.57
C HIS A 98 10.20 -4.76 -12.08
N LYS A 99 10.01 -6.02 -12.43
CA LYS A 99 9.64 -6.50 -13.75
C LYS A 99 8.20 -7.00 -13.76
N SER A 100 7.58 -7.07 -14.93
CA SER A 100 6.24 -7.63 -15.09
C SER A 100 6.12 -9.05 -14.52
N ALA A 101 7.15 -9.87 -14.69
CA ALA A 101 7.22 -11.24 -14.16
C ALA A 101 7.23 -11.33 -12.62
N ASP A 102 7.59 -10.25 -11.90
CA ASP A 102 7.58 -10.22 -10.45
C ASP A 102 6.17 -10.11 -9.87
N VAL A 103 5.24 -9.48 -10.60
CA VAL A 103 3.90 -9.14 -10.10
C VAL A 103 3.11 -10.37 -9.63
N PRO A 104 3.00 -11.47 -10.42
CA PRO A 104 2.30 -12.67 -9.96
C PRO A 104 2.92 -13.27 -8.68
N ARG A 105 4.24 -13.28 -8.57
CA ARG A 105 4.96 -13.77 -7.39
C ARG A 105 4.64 -12.91 -6.15
N VAL A 106 4.68 -11.60 -6.29
CA VAL A 106 4.36 -10.66 -5.21
C VAL A 106 2.91 -10.80 -4.74
N VAL A 107 1.98 -10.95 -5.67
CA VAL A 107 0.56 -11.19 -5.33
C VAL A 107 0.40 -12.51 -4.58
N ALA A 108 1.14 -13.57 -4.97
CA ALA A 108 1.12 -14.84 -4.25
C ALA A 108 1.66 -14.68 -2.82
N MET A 109 2.79 -14.00 -2.63
CA MET A 109 3.37 -13.70 -1.31
C MET A 109 2.39 -12.94 -0.41
N LEU A 110 1.70 -11.93 -0.94
CA LEU A 110 0.68 -11.18 -0.20
C LEU A 110 -0.46 -12.09 0.26
N ARG A 111 -0.97 -12.96 -0.63
CA ARG A 111 -2.06 -13.91 -0.31
C ARG A 111 -1.63 -14.94 0.73
N GLU A 112 -0.43 -15.49 0.64
CA GLU A 112 0.15 -16.40 1.62
C GLU A 112 0.33 -15.72 2.99
N ALA A 113 0.62 -14.43 2.99
CA ALA A 113 0.70 -13.62 4.21
C ALA A 113 -0.69 -13.27 4.80
N GLY A 114 -1.80 -13.61 4.10
CA GLY A 114 -3.18 -13.39 4.56
C GLY A 114 -3.85 -12.14 3.98
N TYR A 115 -3.19 -11.40 3.10
CA TYR A 115 -3.80 -10.23 2.42
C TYR A 115 -4.56 -10.69 1.18
N HIS A 116 -5.89 -10.76 1.29
CA HIS A 116 -6.77 -11.18 0.19
C HIS A 116 -7.39 -9.99 -0.55
N ASN A 117 -7.52 -8.84 0.11
CA ASN A 117 -7.99 -7.60 -0.51
C ASN A 117 -6.80 -6.85 -1.14
N ILE A 118 -6.57 -7.10 -2.41
CA ILE A 118 -5.44 -6.55 -3.18
C ILE A 118 -5.99 -5.82 -4.39
N SER A 119 -5.60 -4.56 -4.59
CA SER A 119 -5.80 -3.83 -5.85
C SER A 119 -4.46 -3.63 -6.56
N LEU A 120 -4.49 -3.69 -7.88
CA LEU A 120 -3.34 -3.38 -8.73
C LEU A 120 -3.57 -2.01 -9.38
N GLU A 121 -2.63 -1.11 -9.20
CA GLU A 121 -2.69 0.21 -9.83
C GLU A 121 -1.97 0.17 -11.17
N LEU A 122 -2.63 0.65 -12.22
CA LEU A 122 -2.10 0.72 -13.57
C LEU A 122 -2.13 2.18 -14.06
N MET A 123 -1.08 2.58 -14.77
CA MET A 123 -0.99 3.88 -15.43
C MET A 123 -1.32 3.75 -16.91
N TYR A 124 -2.17 4.63 -17.41
CA TYR A 124 -2.45 4.76 -18.84
C TYR A 124 -1.93 6.10 -19.39
N GLY A 125 -1.69 6.15 -20.70
CA GLY A 125 -1.22 7.35 -21.36
C GLY A 125 0.25 7.70 -21.09
N SER A 126 1.05 6.71 -20.69
CA SER A 126 2.50 6.89 -20.53
C SER A 126 3.16 7.22 -21.89
N PRO A 127 4.21 8.05 -21.92
CA PRO A 127 4.93 8.35 -23.16
C PRO A 127 5.36 7.06 -23.88
N GLY A 128 4.99 6.93 -25.17
CA GLY A 128 5.28 5.73 -25.95
C GLY A 128 4.31 4.55 -25.76
N GLN A 129 3.38 4.63 -24.82
CA GLN A 129 2.38 3.59 -24.64
C GLN A 129 1.37 3.56 -25.80
N THR A 130 1.20 2.40 -26.42
CA THR A 130 0.18 2.18 -27.47
C THR A 130 -1.07 1.52 -26.87
N MET A 131 -2.20 1.62 -27.61
CA MET A 131 -3.43 0.90 -27.26
C MET A 131 -3.21 -0.62 -27.17
N GLN A 132 -2.35 -1.17 -28.03
CA GLN A 132 -2.00 -2.59 -28.00
C GLN A 132 -1.26 -2.95 -26.70
N MET A 133 -0.30 -2.13 -26.24
CA MET A 133 0.38 -2.32 -24.96
C MET A 133 -0.59 -2.27 -23.78
N TRP A 134 -1.59 -1.36 -23.84
CA TRP A 134 -2.61 -1.26 -22.80
C TRP A 134 -3.53 -2.48 -22.73
N GLN A 135 -3.85 -3.09 -23.86
CA GLN A 135 -4.71 -4.29 -23.92
C GLN A 135 -4.07 -5.55 -23.34
N TYR A 136 -2.75 -5.57 -23.11
CA TYR A 136 -2.02 -6.69 -22.51
C TYR A 136 -1.81 -6.56 -21.00
N HIS A 137 -2.47 -5.61 -20.36
CA HIS A 137 -2.54 -5.49 -18.90
C HIS A 137 -3.71 -6.32 -18.37
#